data_e19fe705e262cc982946a79e05aa10d2
#
_entry.id   e19fe705e262cc982946a79e05aa10d2
#
_cell.length_a   1.000
_cell.length_b   1.000
_cell.length_c   1.000
_cell.angle_alpha   90.00
_cell.angle_beta   90.00
_cell.angle_gamma   90.00
#
_symmetry.space_group_name_H-M   'P 1'
#
loop_
_entity.id
_entity.type
_entity.pdbx_description
1 polymer ?
#
loop_
_entity_poly.entity_id
_entity_poly.type
_entity_poly.pdbx_seq_one_letter_code
_entity_poly.pdbx_strand_id
1 'polypeptide(L)'
;MEQLRVLITGSNAGFGKLSAVKLAKQGHHVIATMRNTAKADELRSACQDENVEVEVRQLDVCDPASVEAALKDAAEIDVLINNAGFEIQGAVELISDELMHRQLDTNVLGPLRAIRAVMPSWRARGHGVVVNVSSVVGLIASPYGGAYSASKFALEGMSEAFHYEAKPAGIRVHLIEPGRFSTTSFGSNIVRPEGWEGSEFQMKQQEFAAALSSLDNGNGPQDPDLVADAICRVVIDGDAPFRTPVGDDATQLFAAKRATGSFEEFEAAIRARLNWYT
;
A
#
# COMPACT_ATOMS: atom_id res chain seq x y z
N MET A 1 -4.68 26.56 3.26
CA MET A 1 -4.60 25.29 4.02
C MET A 1 -3.35 25.36 4.88
N GLU A 2 -3.38 24.77 6.06
CA GLU A 2 -2.20 24.67 6.91
C GLU A 2 -1.16 23.76 6.26
N GLN A 3 0.11 24.14 6.33
CA GLN A 3 1.21 23.34 5.81
C GLN A 3 1.47 22.14 6.75
N LEU A 4 1.31 20.93 6.24
CA LEU A 4 1.57 19.71 6.99
C LEU A 4 2.99 19.20 6.73
N ARG A 5 3.57 18.52 7.70
CA ARG A 5 4.80 17.77 7.57
C ARG A 5 4.49 16.28 7.39
N VAL A 6 4.76 15.76 6.19
CA VAL A 6 4.30 14.43 5.73
C VAL A 6 5.50 13.51 5.52
N LEU A 7 5.57 12.40 6.24
CA LEU A 7 6.56 11.36 6.00
C LEU A 7 5.94 10.21 5.21
N ILE A 8 6.61 9.81 4.11
CA ILE A 8 6.16 8.73 3.22
C ILE A 8 7.23 7.65 3.15
N THR A 9 6.87 6.40 3.45
CA THR A 9 7.79 5.27 3.31
C THR A 9 7.77 4.71 1.89
N GLY A 10 8.96 4.36 1.34
CA GLY A 10 9.05 3.74 0.02
C GLY A 10 8.75 4.68 -1.14
N SER A 11 9.36 5.88 -1.14
CA SER A 11 9.07 6.96 -2.10
C SER A 11 10.02 7.02 -3.32
N ASN A 12 10.85 6.00 -3.54
CA ASN A 12 11.75 6.01 -4.70
C ASN A 12 11.03 5.77 -6.04
N ALA A 13 9.81 5.20 -6.02
CA ALA A 13 9.04 4.87 -7.22
C ALA A 13 7.54 4.70 -6.90
N GLY A 14 6.72 4.48 -7.93
CA GLY A 14 5.30 4.13 -7.80
C GLY A 14 4.48 5.14 -6.99
N PHE A 15 3.51 4.63 -6.22
CA PHE A 15 2.57 5.48 -5.49
C PHE A 15 3.25 6.42 -4.50
N GLY A 16 4.31 5.96 -3.80
CA GLY A 16 5.04 6.80 -2.86
C GLY A 16 5.72 7.99 -3.51
N LYS A 17 6.32 7.82 -4.71
CA LYS A 17 6.90 8.90 -5.51
C LYS A 17 5.83 9.89 -5.96
N LEU A 18 4.75 9.38 -6.56
CA LEU A 18 3.65 10.22 -7.07
C LEU A 18 2.98 11.04 -5.95
N SER A 19 2.71 10.39 -4.81
CA SER A 19 2.14 11.08 -3.63
C SER A 19 3.08 12.14 -3.06
N ALA A 20 4.40 11.87 -3.04
CA ALA A 20 5.39 12.83 -2.54
C ALA A 20 5.38 14.11 -3.38
N VAL A 21 5.41 13.98 -4.72
CA VAL A 21 5.36 15.12 -5.63
C VAL A 21 4.04 15.89 -5.51
N LYS A 22 2.89 15.18 -5.50
CA LYS A 22 1.57 15.82 -5.41
C LYS A 22 1.37 16.57 -4.09
N LEU A 23 1.79 16.00 -2.94
CA LEU A 23 1.70 16.68 -1.64
C LEU A 23 2.63 17.89 -1.56
N ALA A 24 3.84 17.81 -2.15
CA ALA A 24 4.74 18.95 -2.25
C ALA A 24 4.14 20.08 -3.13
N LYS A 25 3.46 19.73 -4.24
CA LYS A 25 2.70 20.71 -5.08
C LYS A 25 1.57 21.39 -4.32
N GLN A 26 0.98 20.71 -3.35
CA GLN A 26 -0.06 21.29 -2.47
C GLN A 26 0.52 22.17 -1.36
N GLY A 27 1.85 22.35 -1.31
CA GLY A 27 2.56 23.22 -0.37
C GLY A 27 2.90 22.54 0.96
N HIS A 28 2.81 21.22 1.06
CA HIS A 28 3.21 20.49 2.24
C HIS A 28 4.72 20.22 2.29
N HIS A 29 5.30 20.12 3.49
CA HIS A 29 6.69 19.70 3.67
C HIS A 29 6.76 18.17 3.65
N VAL A 30 7.31 17.59 2.57
CA VAL A 30 7.33 16.14 2.36
C VAL A 30 8.71 15.56 2.67
N ILE A 31 8.73 14.55 3.54
CA ILE A 31 9.89 13.71 3.85
C ILE A 31 9.69 12.39 3.09
N ALA A 32 10.31 12.28 1.94
CA ALA A 32 10.27 11.11 1.07
C ALA A 32 11.36 10.12 1.50
N THR A 33 10.96 8.94 1.99
CA THR A 33 11.93 7.99 2.53
C THR A 33 12.10 6.75 1.67
N MET A 34 13.31 6.18 1.67
CA MET A 34 13.69 4.97 0.95
C MET A 34 14.88 4.27 1.57
N ARG A 35 15.03 2.95 1.38
CA ARG A 35 16.17 2.18 1.91
C ARG A 35 17.52 2.67 1.38
N ASN A 36 17.58 2.97 0.09
CA ASN A 36 18.80 3.42 -0.58
C ASN A 36 18.54 4.78 -1.24
N THR A 37 19.07 5.84 -0.66
CA THR A 37 18.92 7.21 -1.15
C THR A 37 19.62 7.48 -2.48
N ALA A 38 20.56 6.63 -2.90
CA ALA A 38 21.13 6.68 -4.25
C ALA A 38 20.11 6.35 -5.36
N LYS A 39 18.94 5.79 -5.01
CA LYS A 39 17.82 5.55 -5.94
C LYS A 39 16.78 6.68 -5.96
N ALA A 40 17.14 7.88 -5.51
CA ALA A 40 16.22 9.03 -5.48
C ALA A 40 16.15 9.81 -6.81
N ASP A 41 16.90 9.43 -7.83
CA ASP A 41 17.03 10.23 -9.07
C ASP A 41 15.70 10.41 -9.80
N GLU A 42 14.87 9.36 -9.90
CA GLU A 42 13.54 9.48 -10.49
C GLU A 42 12.61 10.42 -9.70
N LEU A 43 12.68 10.38 -8.37
CA LEU A 43 11.92 11.29 -7.51
C LEU A 43 12.41 12.74 -7.68
N ARG A 44 13.74 12.95 -7.69
CA ARG A 44 14.33 14.28 -7.87
C ARG A 44 13.98 14.87 -9.23
N SER A 45 14.05 14.04 -10.31
CA SER A 45 13.63 14.49 -11.64
C SER A 45 12.16 14.91 -11.65
N ALA A 46 11.28 14.08 -11.11
CA ALA A 46 9.86 14.39 -11.03
C ALA A 46 9.57 15.67 -10.21
N CYS A 47 10.34 15.91 -9.14
CA CYS A 47 10.23 17.15 -8.36
C CYS A 47 10.71 18.37 -9.15
N GLN A 48 11.80 18.24 -9.93
CA GLN A 48 12.31 19.30 -10.80
C GLN A 48 11.30 19.66 -11.91
N ASP A 49 10.71 18.65 -12.56
CA ASP A 49 9.71 18.84 -13.62
C ASP A 49 8.48 19.62 -13.11
N GLU A 50 8.14 19.43 -11.84
CA GLU A 50 6.99 20.07 -11.18
C GLU A 50 7.36 21.32 -10.36
N ASN A 51 8.66 21.70 -10.36
CA ASN A 51 9.20 22.84 -9.60
C ASN A 51 8.84 22.79 -8.10
N VAL A 52 9.01 21.63 -7.48
CA VAL A 52 8.81 21.39 -6.04
C VAL A 52 10.04 20.77 -5.41
N GLU A 53 10.12 20.83 -4.08
CA GLU A 53 11.18 20.21 -3.29
C GLU A 53 10.61 19.20 -2.29
N VAL A 54 11.38 18.12 -2.05
CA VAL A 54 11.11 17.15 -1.01
C VAL A 54 12.39 16.84 -0.25
N GLU A 55 12.29 16.59 1.05
CA GLU A 55 13.40 16.06 1.83
C GLU A 55 13.56 14.57 1.54
N VAL A 56 14.75 14.13 1.11
CA VAL A 56 15.03 12.70 0.93
C VAL A 56 15.75 12.17 2.18
N ARG A 57 15.17 11.14 2.81
CA ARG A 57 15.71 10.54 4.04
C ARG A 57 15.83 9.02 3.88
N GLN A 58 16.91 8.45 4.42
CA GLN A 58 17.07 7.00 4.47
C GLN A 58 16.13 6.40 5.51
N LEU A 59 15.40 5.33 5.10
CA LEU A 59 14.58 4.51 6.00
C LEU A 59 14.42 3.11 5.43
N ASP A 60 14.86 2.12 6.20
CA ASP A 60 14.50 0.71 6.03
C ASP A 60 13.46 0.35 7.09
N VAL A 61 12.23 0.05 6.66
CA VAL A 61 11.12 -0.29 7.56
C VAL A 61 11.33 -1.61 8.31
N CYS A 62 12.26 -2.46 7.83
CA CYS A 62 12.62 -3.72 8.47
C CYS A 62 13.70 -3.55 9.57
N ASP A 63 14.38 -2.40 9.61
CA ASP A 63 15.41 -2.12 10.60
C ASP A 63 14.89 -1.13 11.66
N PRO A 64 14.69 -1.56 12.93
CA PRO A 64 14.24 -0.69 14.01
C PRO A 64 15.11 0.55 14.22
N ALA A 65 16.45 0.43 14.10
CA ALA A 65 17.37 1.56 14.28
C ALA A 65 17.22 2.58 13.13
N SER A 66 17.01 2.10 11.90
CA SER A 66 16.72 2.96 10.75
C SER A 66 15.37 3.70 10.92
N VAL A 67 14.35 3.03 11.45
CA VAL A 67 13.05 3.65 11.74
C VAL A 67 13.19 4.74 12.80
N GLU A 68 13.90 4.47 13.90
CA GLU A 68 14.13 5.43 14.97
C GLU A 68 14.90 6.66 14.45
N ALA A 69 15.95 6.44 13.68
CA ALA A 69 16.74 7.53 13.09
C ALA A 69 15.94 8.39 12.11
N ALA A 70 15.10 7.76 11.27
CA ALA A 70 14.28 8.46 10.29
C ALA A 70 13.14 9.26 10.92
N LEU A 71 12.64 8.82 12.07
CA LEU A 71 11.52 9.43 12.81
C LEU A 71 11.95 10.17 14.07
N LYS A 72 13.24 10.56 14.18
CA LYS A 72 13.77 11.28 15.33
C LYS A 72 13.04 12.59 15.64
N ASP A 73 12.43 13.21 14.62
CA ASP A 73 11.65 14.44 14.69
C ASP A 73 10.12 14.15 14.64
N ALA A 74 9.69 12.99 15.15
CA ALA A 74 8.30 12.55 15.14
C ALA A 74 7.29 13.55 15.71
N ALA A 75 7.74 14.41 16.66
CA ALA A 75 6.94 15.50 17.22
C ALA A 75 6.53 16.56 16.19
N GLU A 76 7.25 16.69 15.10
CA GLU A 76 6.98 17.65 14.02
C GLU A 76 6.23 17.03 12.83
N ILE A 77 6.15 15.69 12.76
CA ILE A 77 5.47 14.98 11.67
C ILE A 77 3.95 14.97 11.94
N ASP A 78 3.15 15.43 11.01
CA ASP A 78 1.69 15.47 11.10
C ASP A 78 1.03 14.27 10.45
N VAL A 79 1.67 13.72 9.41
CA VAL A 79 1.14 12.62 8.59
C VAL A 79 2.21 11.56 8.39
N LEU A 80 1.84 10.32 8.64
CA LEU A 80 2.64 9.13 8.33
C LEU A 80 1.95 8.32 7.24
N ILE A 81 2.59 8.18 6.07
CA ILE A 81 2.10 7.35 4.97
C ILE A 81 2.97 6.09 4.89
N ASN A 82 2.43 4.97 5.34
CA ASN A 82 3.03 3.66 5.23
C ASN A 82 2.75 3.07 3.84
N ASN A 83 3.62 3.38 2.88
CA ASN A 83 3.51 2.91 1.50
C ASN A 83 4.54 1.83 1.15
N ALA A 84 5.66 1.75 1.87
CA ALA A 84 6.69 0.73 1.61
C ALA A 84 6.09 -0.68 1.69
N GLY A 85 6.32 -1.48 0.64
CA GLY A 85 5.82 -2.84 0.56
C GLY A 85 6.29 -3.54 -0.71
N PHE A 86 6.14 -4.85 -0.76
CA PHE A 86 6.41 -5.69 -1.93
C PHE A 86 5.50 -6.91 -1.92
N GLU A 87 5.52 -7.68 -2.99
CA GLU A 87 4.73 -8.89 -3.15
C GLU A 87 5.62 -10.12 -3.30
N ILE A 88 5.27 -11.20 -2.60
CA ILE A 88 5.72 -12.54 -2.92
C ILE A 88 4.58 -13.23 -3.68
N GLN A 89 4.87 -13.59 -4.94
CA GLN A 89 3.96 -14.28 -5.83
C GLN A 89 4.41 -15.73 -6.02
N GLY A 90 3.58 -16.66 -5.60
CA GLY A 90 3.86 -18.08 -5.70
C GLY A 90 2.71 -18.94 -5.18
N ALA A 91 2.69 -20.22 -5.55
CA ALA A 91 1.77 -21.19 -4.96
C ALA A 91 2.07 -21.28 -3.45
N VAL A 92 1.03 -21.38 -2.62
CA VAL A 92 1.16 -21.36 -1.15
C VAL A 92 2.13 -22.44 -0.67
N GLU A 93 2.11 -23.62 -1.27
CA GLU A 93 2.98 -24.75 -0.94
C GLU A 93 4.47 -24.55 -1.30
N LEU A 94 4.80 -23.56 -2.14
CA LEU A 94 6.18 -23.19 -2.48
C LEU A 94 6.74 -22.06 -1.59
N ILE A 95 5.90 -21.43 -0.77
CA ILE A 95 6.34 -20.30 0.06
C ILE A 95 7.09 -20.83 1.28
N SER A 96 8.39 -20.54 1.38
CA SER A 96 9.17 -20.88 2.57
C SER A 96 8.84 -19.99 3.76
N ASP A 97 9.18 -20.45 4.97
CA ASP A 97 9.00 -19.66 6.21
C ASP A 97 9.77 -18.32 6.13
N GLU A 98 10.98 -18.31 5.54
CA GLU A 98 11.80 -17.11 5.37
C GLU A 98 11.12 -16.08 4.46
N LEU A 99 10.52 -16.55 3.36
CA LEU A 99 9.77 -15.68 2.45
C LEU A 99 8.54 -15.10 3.15
N MET A 100 7.81 -15.94 3.88
CA MET A 100 6.64 -15.49 4.64
C MET A 100 7.01 -14.49 5.73
N HIS A 101 8.06 -14.73 6.51
CA HIS A 101 8.58 -13.79 7.50
C HIS A 101 8.99 -12.46 6.86
N ARG A 102 9.71 -12.50 5.75
CA ARG A 102 10.12 -11.29 5.00
C ARG A 102 8.91 -10.49 4.50
N GLN A 103 7.86 -11.17 4.01
CA GLN A 103 6.62 -10.52 3.56
C GLN A 103 5.93 -9.78 4.72
N LEU A 104 5.79 -10.46 5.87
CA LEU A 104 5.17 -9.89 7.06
C LEU A 104 6.03 -8.80 7.70
N ASP A 105 7.35 -8.97 7.73
CA ASP A 105 8.26 -7.99 8.31
C ASP A 105 8.17 -6.64 7.59
N THR A 106 8.14 -6.65 6.26
CA THR A 106 8.01 -5.41 5.48
C THR A 106 6.60 -4.84 5.55
N ASN A 107 5.58 -5.65 5.22
CA ASN A 107 4.23 -5.14 4.95
C ASN A 107 3.38 -4.93 6.21
N VAL A 108 3.77 -5.52 7.34
CA VAL A 108 3.00 -5.46 8.60
C VAL A 108 3.84 -4.84 9.73
N LEU A 109 5.00 -5.44 10.03
CA LEU A 109 5.85 -4.94 11.12
C LEU A 109 6.50 -3.60 10.79
N GLY A 110 6.81 -3.33 9.51
CA GLY A 110 7.29 -2.03 9.06
C GLY A 110 6.33 -0.89 9.43
N PRO A 111 5.07 -0.90 8.97
CA PRO A 111 4.04 0.03 9.41
C PRO A 111 3.88 0.13 10.93
N LEU A 112 3.89 -1.01 11.63
CA LEU A 112 3.78 -1.04 13.09
C LEU A 112 4.94 -0.30 13.78
N ARG A 113 6.19 -0.49 13.30
CA ARG A 113 7.37 0.23 13.83
C ARG A 113 7.24 1.73 13.63
N ALA A 114 6.84 2.17 12.43
CA ALA A 114 6.67 3.60 12.14
C ALA A 114 5.54 4.22 12.97
N ILE A 115 4.40 3.53 13.14
CA ILE A 115 3.30 3.96 14.01
C ILE A 115 3.80 4.12 15.45
N ARG A 116 4.52 3.12 16.00
CA ARG A 116 5.07 3.18 17.37
C ARG A 116 5.98 4.39 17.58
N ALA A 117 6.74 4.79 16.57
CA ALA A 117 7.67 5.91 16.65
C ALA A 117 6.94 7.27 16.74
N VAL A 118 5.83 7.46 16.03
CA VAL A 118 5.08 8.74 16.04
C VAL A 118 4.08 8.86 17.20
N MET A 119 3.55 7.76 17.68
CA MET A 119 2.41 7.75 18.63
C MET A 119 2.62 8.47 19.94
N PRO A 120 3.82 8.40 20.61
CA PRO A 120 4.01 9.11 21.87
C PRO A 120 3.81 10.62 21.74
N SER A 121 4.40 11.24 20.72
CA SER A 121 4.26 12.68 20.45
C SER A 121 2.85 13.05 19.97
N TRP A 122 2.25 12.22 19.14
CA TRP A 122 0.89 12.46 18.62
C TRP A 122 -0.19 12.36 19.70
N ARG A 123 -0.07 11.41 20.63
CA ARG A 123 -0.96 11.33 21.80
C ARG A 123 -0.83 12.56 22.70
N ALA A 124 0.39 13.07 22.87
CA ALA A 124 0.63 14.24 23.71
C ALA A 124 0.02 15.52 23.10
N ARG A 125 0.04 15.66 21.77
CA ARG A 125 -0.49 16.84 21.07
C ARG A 125 -1.96 16.72 20.63
N GLY A 126 -2.54 15.50 20.62
CA GLY A 126 -3.95 15.27 20.30
C GLY A 126 -4.29 15.28 18.79
N HIS A 127 -3.33 15.15 17.90
CA HIS A 127 -3.58 15.08 16.46
C HIS A 127 -2.49 14.31 15.71
N GLY A 128 -2.86 13.76 14.55
CA GLY A 128 -2.02 13.06 13.60
C GLY A 128 -2.83 12.27 12.59
N VAL A 129 -2.23 11.88 11.48
CA VAL A 129 -2.87 11.09 10.42
C VAL A 129 -1.97 9.93 10.02
N VAL A 130 -2.49 8.71 10.11
CA VAL A 130 -1.86 7.51 9.55
C VAL A 130 -2.60 7.11 8.28
N VAL A 131 -1.87 6.93 7.18
CA VAL A 131 -2.38 6.35 5.94
C VAL A 131 -1.60 5.07 5.67
N ASN A 132 -2.27 3.93 5.70
CA ASN A 132 -1.68 2.64 5.35
C ASN A 132 -2.10 2.26 3.94
N VAL A 133 -1.13 2.09 3.04
CA VAL A 133 -1.39 1.60 1.68
C VAL A 133 -1.53 0.09 1.73
N SER A 134 -2.78 -0.36 1.75
CA SER A 134 -3.18 -1.77 1.71
C SER A 134 -3.26 -2.27 0.26
N SER A 135 -4.30 -3.00 -0.08
CA SER A 135 -4.64 -3.49 -1.41
C SER A 135 -6.05 -4.07 -1.39
N VAL A 136 -6.68 -4.21 -2.56
CA VAL A 136 -7.89 -5.04 -2.72
C VAL A 136 -7.69 -6.45 -2.17
N VAL A 137 -6.46 -7.00 -2.25
CA VAL A 137 -6.14 -8.33 -1.72
C VAL A 137 -5.98 -8.37 -0.20
N GLY A 138 -6.20 -7.26 0.50
CA GLY A 138 -6.35 -7.22 1.96
C GLY A 138 -7.74 -7.63 2.45
N LEU A 139 -8.73 -7.70 1.57
CA LEU A 139 -10.10 -8.14 1.88
C LEU A 139 -10.58 -9.31 0.99
N ILE A 140 -9.92 -9.56 -0.13
CA ILE A 140 -10.23 -10.61 -1.10
C ILE A 140 -8.91 -11.27 -1.51
N ALA A 141 -8.67 -12.51 -1.07
CA ALA A 141 -7.42 -13.19 -1.40
C ALA A 141 -7.32 -13.50 -2.90
N SER A 142 -6.10 -13.41 -3.45
CA SER A 142 -5.79 -13.72 -4.84
C SER A 142 -5.08 -15.08 -4.94
N PRO A 143 -5.44 -15.94 -5.89
CA PRO A 143 -4.63 -17.11 -6.23
C PRO A 143 -3.18 -16.73 -6.55
N TYR A 144 -2.24 -17.54 -6.12
CA TYR A 144 -0.78 -17.34 -6.27
C TYR A 144 -0.21 -16.06 -5.61
N GLY A 145 -1.05 -15.33 -4.88
CA GLY A 145 -0.69 -14.18 -4.06
C GLY A 145 -0.95 -14.42 -2.56
N GLY A 146 -0.92 -15.67 -2.10
CA GLY A 146 -1.32 -16.04 -0.73
C GLY A 146 -0.51 -15.34 0.36
N ALA A 147 0.83 -15.29 0.24
CA ALA A 147 1.68 -14.60 1.21
C ALA A 147 1.42 -13.07 1.23
N TYR A 148 1.26 -12.47 0.06
CA TYR A 148 0.93 -11.05 -0.05
C TYR A 148 -0.45 -10.73 0.51
N SER A 149 -1.47 -11.54 0.12
CA SER A 149 -2.83 -11.40 0.67
C SER A 149 -2.82 -11.51 2.19
N ALA A 150 -2.16 -12.53 2.77
CA ALA A 150 -2.05 -12.70 4.22
C ALA A 150 -1.45 -11.45 4.89
N SER A 151 -0.41 -10.85 4.30
CA SER A 151 0.19 -9.62 4.83
C SER A 151 -0.76 -8.42 4.78
N LYS A 152 -1.55 -8.29 3.71
CA LYS A 152 -2.51 -7.19 3.57
C LYS A 152 -3.75 -7.39 4.45
N PHE A 153 -4.25 -8.63 4.61
CA PHE A 153 -5.28 -8.94 5.62
C PHE A 153 -4.81 -8.60 7.04
N ALA A 154 -3.55 -8.94 7.38
CA ALA A 154 -2.98 -8.57 8.66
C ALA A 154 -2.88 -7.05 8.85
N LEU A 155 -2.47 -6.31 7.82
CA LEU A 155 -2.43 -4.84 7.83
C LEU A 155 -3.83 -4.24 8.00
N GLU A 156 -4.85 -4.78 7.31
CA GLU A 156 -6.26 -4.36 7.45
C GLU A 156 -6.75 -4.53 8.88
N GLY A 157 -6.62 -5.74 9.46
CA GLY A 157 -7.07 -6.01 10.82
C GLY A 157 -6.31 -5.18 11.86
N MET A 158 -4.99 -5.02 11.72
CA MET A 158 -4.19 -4.15 12.59
C MET A 158 -4.64 -2.68 12.49
N SER A 159 -4.91 -2.20 11.28
CA SER A 159 -5.32 -0.81 11.06
C SER A 159 -6.72 -0.54 11.63
N GLU A 160 -7.64 -1.52 11.51
CA GLU A 160 -8.98 -1.39 12.07
C GLU A 160 -8.95 -1.34 13.60
N ALA A 161 -8.20 -2.23 14.25
CA ALA A 161 -8.02 -2.17 15.71
C ALA A 161 -7.40 -0.83 16.13
N PHE A 162 -6.35 -0.42 15.44
CA PHE A 162 -5.66 0.84 15.71
C PHE A 162 -6.55 2.08 15.48
N HIS A 163 -7.46 2.05 14.52
CA HIS A 163 -8.43 3.14 14.30
C HIS A 163 -9.27 3.40 15.56
N TYR A 164 -9.78 2.33 16.22
CA TYR A 164 -10.54 2.48 17.45
C TYR A 164 -9.67 2.96 18.62
N GLU A 165 -8.42 2.50 18.70
CA GLU A 165 -7.48 2.89 19.77
C GLU A 165 -6.94 4.32 19.62
N ALA A 166 -6.80 4.81 18.39
CA ALA A 166 -6.20 6.10 18.05
C ALA A 166 -7.22 7.25 18.06
N LYS A 167 -8.48 6.96 17.70
CA LYS A 167 -9.55 7.96 17.58
C LYS A 167 -9.78 8.79 18.84
N PRO A 168 -9.79 8.23 20.07
CA PRO A 168 -9.95 9.04 21.28
C PRO A 168 -8.78 10.02 21.53
N ALA A 169 -7.62 9.78 20.92
CA ALA A 169 -6.44 10.66 20.98
C ALA A 169 -6.42 11.68 19.82
N GLY A 170 -7.49 11.84 19.07
CA GLY A 170 -7.58 12.77 17.94
C GLY A 170 -6.77 12.36 16.70
N ILE A 171 -6.38 11.08 16.59
CA ILE A 171 -5.55 10.59 15.50
C ILE A 171 -6.44 9.86 14.48
N ARG A 172 -6.33 10.23 13.22
CA ARG A 172 -7.05 9.62 12.10
C ARG A 172 -6.25 8.47 11.51
N VAL A 173 -6.93 7.40 11.12
CA VAL A 173 -6.31 6.23 10.46
C VAL A 173 -7.11 5.92 9.21
N HIS A 174 -6.41 5.80 8.08
CA HIS A 174 -7.01 5.53 6.78
C HIS A 174 -6.29 4.36 6.09
N LEU A 175 -7.05 3.59 5.34
CA LEU A 175 -6.57 2.54 4.45
C LEU A 175 -6.85 2.96 3.00
N ILE A 176 -5.82 2.88 2.17
CA ILE A 176 -5.95 2.98 0.72
C ILE A 176 -5.84 1.56 0.18
N GLU A 177 -6.80 1.15 -0.62
CA GLU A 177 -6.96 -0.21 -1.11
C GLU A 177 -6.88 -0.24 -2.64
N PRO A 178 -5.67 -0.12 -3.22
CA PRO A 178 -5.49 -0.16 -4.66
C PRO A 178 -5.89 -1.52 -5.24
N GLY A 179 -6.50 -1.50 -6.42
CA GLY A 179 -6.59 -2.64 -7.29
C GLY A 179 -5.28 -2.90 -8.05
N ARG A 180 -5.39 -3.35 -9.30
CA ARG A 180 -4.24 -3.67 -10.14
C ARG A 180 -3.77 -2.44 -10.92
N PHE A 181 -2.54 -2.02 -10.68
CA PHE A 181 -1.86 -0.92 -11.37
C PHE A 181 -0.57 -1.44 -12.02
N SER A 182 -0.67 -1.98 -13.23
CA SER A 182 0.42 -2.67 -13.92
C SER A 182 1.53 -1.76 -14.43
N THR A 183 1.30 -0.45 -14.48
CA THR A 183 2.27 0.54 -14.97
C THR A 183 3.25 1.02 -13.89
N THR A 184 3.11 0.55 -12.66
CA THR A 184 4.03 0.88 -11.58
C THR A 184 5.23 -0.05 -11.54
N SER A 185 6.34 0.40 -10.95
CA SER A 185 7.52 -0.45 -10.68
C SER A 185 7.27 -1.55 -9.63
N PHE A 186 6.06 -1.64 -9.06
CA PHE A 186 5.70 -2.68 -8.09
C PHE A 186 5.87 -4.08 -8.69
N GLY A 187 5.44 -4.27 -9.94
CA GLY A 187 5.57 -5.55 -10.66
C GLY A 187 7.02 -6.02 -10.85
N SER A 188 7.98 -5.10 -11.00
CA SER A 188 9.41 -5.43 -11.12
C SER A 188 10.05 -5.87 -9.79
N ASN A 189 9.39 -5.61 -8.66
CA ASN A 189 9.84 -5.98 -7.31
C ASN A 189 9.17 -7.26 -6.77
N ILE A 190 8.40 -7.97 -7.60
CA ILE A 190 7.78 -9.24 -7.21
C ILE A 190 8.88 -10.28 -6.95
N VAL A 191 8.83 -10.90 -5.78
CA VAL A 191 9.70 -12.01 -5.40
C VAL A 191 8.96 -13.31 -5.66
N ARG A 192 9.68 -14.30 -6.21
CA ARG A 192 9.13 -15.63 -6.49
C ARG A 192 9.88 -16.70 -5.72
N PRO A 193 9.19 -17.75 -5.24
CA PRO A 193 9.83 -18.86 -4.56
C PRO A 193 10.66 -19.72 -5.52
N GLU A 194 11.53 -20.52 -4.96
CA GLU A 194 12.21 -21.58 -5.70
C GLU A 194 11.17 -22.55 -6.29
N GLY A 195 11.44 -23.09 -7.47
CA GLY A 195 10.52 -23.99 -8.18
C GLY A 195 9.33 -23.31 -8.86
N TRP A 196 9.27 -21.97 -8.86
CA TRP A 196 8.20 -21.23 -9.54
C TRP A 196 8.38 -21.20 -11.06
N GLU A 197 9.60 -20.90 -11.52
CA GLU A 197 9.87 -20.72 -12.97
C GLU A 197 9.69 -22.01 -13.75
N GLY A 198 8.88 -21.99 -14.80
CA GLY A 198 8.55 -23.14 -15.63
C GLY A 198 7.57 -24.13 -15.00
N SER A 199 7.05 -23.87 -13.80
CA SER A 199 6.08 -24.74 -13.13
C SER A 199 4.68 -24.62 -13.73
N GLU A 200 3.83 -25.62 -13.45
CA GLU A 200 2.41 -25.54 -13.75
C GLU A 200 1.71 -24.38 -13.02
N PHE A 201 2.20 -24.00 -11.85
CA PHE A 201 1.68 -22.88 -11.06
C PHE A 201 1.89 -21.55 -11.78
N GLN A 202 3.05 -21.34 -12.41
CA GLN A 202 3.32 -20.15 -13.20
C GLN A 202 2.37 -20.05 -14.38
N MET A 203 2.12 -21.15 -15.09
CA MET A 203 1.18 -21.16 -16.22
C MET A 203 -0.25 -20.82 -15.77
N LYS A 204 -0.73 -21.45 -14.71
CA LYS A 204 -2.07 -21.18 -14.15
C LYS A 204 -2.22 -19.75 -13.60
N GLN A 205 -1.14 -19.18 -13.04
CA GLN A 205 -1.14 -17.79 -12.60
C GLN A 205 -1.25 -16.83 -13.79
N GLN A 206 -0.58 -17.14 -14.91
CA GLN A 206 -0.70 -16.33 -16.13
C GLN A 206 -2.11 -16.37 -16.71
N GLU A 207 -2.76 -17.54 -16.71
CA GLU A 207 -4.17 -17.68 -17.09
C GLU A 207 -5.08 -16.84 -16.19
N PHE A 208 -4.87 -16.89 -14.88
CA PHE A 208 -5.61 -16.08 -13.93
C PHE A 208 -5.38 -14.58 -14.14
N ALA A 209 -4.14 -14.16 -14.36
CA ALA A 209 -3.80 -12.75 -14.62
C ALA A 209 -4.45 -12.25 -15.92
N ALA A 210 -4.53 -13.10 -16.96
CA ALA A 210 -5.22 -12.79 -18.19
C ALA A 210 -6.74 -12.65 -17.97
N ALA A 211 -7.34 -13.56 -17.17
CA ALA A 211 -8.75 -13.47 -16.80
C ALA A 211 -9.09 -12.19 -16.02
N LEU A 212 -8.22 -11.80 -15.07
CA LEU A 212 -8.37 -10.55 -14.31
C LEU A 212 -8.38 -9.30 -15.21
N SER A 213 -7.70 -9.33 -16.34
CA SER A 213 -7.69 -8.18 -17.28
C SER A 213 -9.07 -7.88 -17.85
N SER A 214 -10.01 -8.83 -17.78
CA SER A 214 -11.41 -8.59 -18.16
C SER A 214 -12.15 -7.63 -17.21
N LEU A 215 -11.61 -7.38 -16.00
CA LEU A 215 -12.16 -6.43 -15.04
C LEU A 215 -11.76 -4.96 -15.33
N ASP A 216 -10.84 -4.75 -16.24
CA ASP A 216 -10.30 -3.40 -16.56
C ASP A 216 -11.28 -2.56 -17.43
N ASN A 217 -12.54 -2.98 -17.61
CA ASN A 217 -13.60 -2.31 -18.39
C ASN A 217 -13.17 -1.92 -19.83
N GLY A 218 -12.11 -2.52 -20.38
CA GLY A 218 -11.57 -2.20 -21.70
C GLY A 218 -10.78 -0.87 -21.77
N ASN A 219 -10.57 -0.19 -20.65
CA ASN A 219 -9.88 1.11 -20.57
C ASN A 219 -8.34 0.97 -20.54
N GLY A 220 -7.82 -0.26 -20.61
CA GLY A 220 -6.38 -0.50 -20.47
C GLY A 220 -5.86 -0.35 -19.04
N PRO A 221 -4.53 -0.25 -18.87
CA PRO A 221 -3.92 -0.11 -17.54
C PRO A 221 -4.38 1.14 -16.81
N GLN A 222 -4.76 1.00 -15.55
CA GLN A 222 -5.19 2.11 -14.71
C GLN A 222 -4.02 3.06 -14.40
N ASP A 223 -4.34 4.36 -14.34
CA ASP A 223 -3.38 5.41 -14.03
C ASP A 223 -3.03 5.39 -12.53
N PRO A 224 -1.75 5.18 -12.16
CA PRO A 224 -1.33 5.15 -10.75
C PRO A 224 -1.54 6.49 -10.03
N ASP A 225 -1.74 7.58 -10.74
CA ASP A 225 -2.09 8.88 -10.18
C ASP A 225 -3.41 8.85 -9.39
N LEU A 226 -4.35 7.97 -9.72
CA LEU A 226 -5.58 7.76 -8.96
C LEU A 226 -5.30 7.38 -7.50
N VAL A 227 -4.27 6.56 -7.26
CA VAL A 227 -3.88 6.15 -5.90
C VAL A 227 -3.23 7.32 -5.17
N ALA A 228 -2.35 8.05 -5.83
CA ALA A 228 -1.73 9.23 -5.25
C ALA A 228 -2.77 10.31 -4.91
N ASP A 229 -3.77 10.53 -5.76
CA ASP A 229 -4.87 11.45 -5.50
C ASP A 229 -5.74 11.01 -4.32
N ALA A 230 -6.01 9.71 -4.20
CA ALA A 230 -6.72 9.17 -3.04
C ALA A 230 -5.93 9.38 -1.74
N ILE A 231 -4.61 9.13 -1.75
CA ILE A 231 -3.71 9.39 -0.62
C ILE A 231 -3.75 10.88 -0.25
N CYS A 232 -3.55 11.79 -1.21
CA CYS A 232 -3.59 13.24 -0.98
C CYS A 232 -4.93 13.67 -0.38
N ARG A 233 -6.05 13.15 -0.91
CA ARG A 233 -7.38 13.47 -0.40
C ARG A 233 -7.56 13.07 1.06
N VAL A 234 -7.22 11.85 1.47
CA VAL A 234 -7.43 11.41 2.87
C VAL A 234 -6.50 12.13 3.85
N VAL A 235 -5.37 12.65 3.38
CA VAL A 235 -4.47 13.48 4.19
C VAL A 235 -5.16 14.78 4.62
N ILE A 236 -5.82 15.48 3.69
CA ILE A 236 -6.39 16.82 3.90
C ILE A 236 -7.85 16.81 4.31
N ASP A 237 -8.62 15.79 3.92
CA ASP A 237 -10.05 15.67 4.21
C ASP A 237 -10.28 15.07 5.60
N GLY A 238 -10.78 15.91 6.52
CA GLY A 238 -11.10 15.50 7.90
C GLY A 238 -12.18 14.43 8.01
N ASP A 239 -13.07 14.35 7.02
CA ASP A 239 -14.22 13.45 6.96
C ASP A 239 -13.97 12.25 6.01
N ALA A 240 -12.74 12.08 5.53
CA ALA A 240 -12.40 10.98 4.65
C ALA A 240 -12.72 9.61 5.29
N PRO A 241 -13.22 8.64 4.49
CA PRO A 241 -13.59 7.33 5.01
C PRO A 241 -12.37 6.57 5.53
N PHE A 242 -12.60 5.61 6.43
CA PHE A 242 -11.55 4.73 6.94
C PHE A 242 -10.92 3.87 5.83
N ARG A 243 -11.74 3.35 4.89
CA ARG A 243 -11.29 2.57 3.72
C ARG A 243 -11.61 3.28 2.42
N THR A 244 -10.65 3.30 1.52
CA THR A 244 -10.76 3.93 0.20
C THR A 244 -10.28 2.95 -0.88
N PRO A 245 -11.17 2.18 -1.51
CA PRO A 245 -10.83 1.38 -2.67
C PRO A 245 -10.49 2.29 -3.85
N VAL A 246 -9.44 1.95 -4.59
CA VAL A 246 -8.96 2.73 -5.73
C VAL A 246 -8.75 1.84 -6.94
N GLY A 247 -9.39 2.20 -8.03
CA GLY A 247 -9.39 1.50 -9.30
C GLY A 247 -10.71 0.78 -9.59
N ASP A 248 -10.95 0.55 -10.87
CA ASP A 248 -12.20 -0.07 -11.35
C ASP A 248 -12.36 -1.49 -10.82
N ASP A 249 -11.30 -2.28 -10.89
CA ASP A 249 -11.27 -3.66 -10.41
C ASP A 249 -11.49 -3.75 -8.90
N ALA A 250 -10.84 -2.90 -8.09
CA ALA A 250 -11.06 -2.84 -6.65
C ALA A 250 -12.52 -2.53 -6.32
N THR A 251 -13.08 -1.51 -6.98
CA THR A 251 -14.48 -1.10 -6.78
C THR A 251 -15.45 -2.22 -7.12
N GLN A 252 -15.22 -2.91 -8.25
CA GLN A 252 -16.06 -4.01 -8.72
C GLN A 252 -15.96 -5.24 -7.80
N LEU A 253 -14.75 -5.61 -7.37
CA LEU A 253 -14.52 -6.75 -6.48
C LEU A 253 -15.17 -6.52 -5.11
N PHE A 254 -15.03 -5.32 -4.55
CA PHE A 254 -15.68 -4.99 -3.28
C PHE A 254 -17.20 -4.91 -3.41
N ALA A 255 -17.73 -4.41 -4.52
CA ALA A 255 -19.17 -4.45 -4.77
C ALA A 255 -19.69 -5.90 -4.84
N ALA A 256 -18.98 -6.79 -5.55
CA ALA A 256 -19.31 -8.20 -5.60
C ALA A 256 -19.23 -8.86 -4.20
N LYS A 257 -18.18 -8.59 -3.43
CA LYS A 257 -18.02 -9.11 -2.05
C LYS A 257 -19.16 -8.69 -1.13
N ARG A 258 -19.59 -7.43 -1.23
CA ARG A 258 -20.71 -6.90 -0.42
C ARG A 258 -22.08 -7.43 -0.82
N ALA A 259 -22.25 -7.80 -2.10
CA ALA A 259 -23.50 -8.31 -2.63
C ALA A 259 -23.75 -9.80 -2.32
N THR A 260 -22.74 -10.50 -1.78
CA THR A 260 -22.79 -11.93 -1.47
C THR A 260 -22.80 -12.17 0.04
N GLY A 261 -23.59 -13.15 0.50
CA GLY A 261 -23.76 -13.50 1.92
C GLY A 261 -22.79 -14.56 2.42
N SER A 262 -22.11 -15.28 1.50
CA SER A 262 -21.15 -16.35 1.84
C SER A 262 -19.92 -16.33 0.93
N PHE A 263 -18.90 -17.11 1.32
CA PHE A 263 -17.71 -17.29 0.49
C PHE A 263 -18.05 -18.02 -0.82
N GLU A 264 -18.90 -19.02 -0.76
CA GLU A 264 -19.32 -19.85 -1.93
C GLU A 264 -20.07 -19.03 -2.96
N GLU A 265 -20.94 -18.13 -2.51
CA GLU A 265 -21.64 -17.19 -3.40
C GLU A 265 -20.68 -16.22 -4.06
N PHE A 266 -19.73 -15.68 -3.29
CA PHE A 266 -18.68 -14.80 -3.83
C PHE A 266 -17.78 -15.54 -4.82
N GLU A 267 -17.32 -16.74 -4.47
CA GLU A 267 -16.50 -17.58 -5.35
C GLU A 267 -17.22 -17.85 -6.67
N ALA A 268 -18.49 -18.27 -6.61
CA ALA A 268 -19.29 -18.52 -7.80
C ALA A 268 -19.45 -17.27 -8.70
N ALA A 269 -19.69 -16.11 -8.09
CA ALA A 269 -19.82 -14.85 -8.81
C ALA A 269 -18.50 -14.44 -9.49
N ILE A 270 -17.36 -14.60 -8.83
CA ILE A 270 -16.04 -14.27 -9.41
C ILE A 270 -15.66 -15.27 -10.51
N ARG A 271 -15.87 -16.57 -10.29
CA ARG A 271 -15.62 -17.61 -11.32
C ARG A 271 -16.42 -17.33 -12.59
N ALA A 272 -17.73 -17.08 -12.47
CA ALA A 272 -18.58 -16.76 -13.61
C ALA A 272 -18.10 -15.51 -14.36
N ARG A 273 -17.66 -14.48 -13.61
CA ARG A 273 -17.20 -13.21 -14.19
C ARG A 273 -15.85 -13.34 -14.90
N LEU A 274 -14.91 -14.08 -14.32
CA LEU A 274 -13.57 -14.27 -14.87
C LEU A 274 -13.50 -15.36 -15.91
N ASN A 275 -14.54 -16.19 -16.06
CA ASN A 275 -14.53 -17.40 -16.87
C ASN A 275 -13.27 -18.27 -16.59
N TRP A 276 -12.93 -18.42 -15.31
CA TRP A 276 -11.73 -19.08 -14.84
C TRP A 276 -12.09 -20.27 -13.95
N TYR A 277 -11.49 -21.43 -14.19
CA TYR A 277 -11.85 -22.72 -13.58
C TYR A 277 -13.33 -23.14 -13.81
N THR A 278 -13.82 -22.97 -15.03
CA THR A 278 -15.11 -23.55 -15.45
C THR A 278 -14.94 -24.99 -15.95
#